data_b15fe5ede00e8c4f09c55146549c10d6
#
_entry.id   b15fe5ede00e8c4f09c55146549c10d6
#
_cell.length_a   1.000
_cell.length_b   1.000
_cell.length_c   1.000
_cell.angle_alpha   90.00
_cell.angle_beta   90.00
_cell.angle_gamma   90.00
#
_symmetry.space_group_name_H-M   'P 1'
#
loop_
_entity.id
_entity.type
_entity.pdbx_description
1 polymer ?
#
loop_
_entity_poly.entity_id
_entity_poly.type
_entity_poly.pdbx_seq_one_letter_code
_entity_poly.pdbx_strand_id
1 'polypeptide(L)'
;MSYNVNNFDLYNWNKNEESRNKMLELIRGENPDIICFQDFYTQDDSVFNNISELQNKLNYPYFHLEKTLTLREKDHWGLAVFSRYPLYNAHKIKFNNSKYNGAFQVDVSVHERPMRLFNVHLQSTHLAPDDLKYVKKIGENIEQKETSEHWGSISSIVEKLRTAYEKRSEQAQIIADSIAHSPYSVVVCGDFNDTPVSYSYRKISHPLQDGFLSDGIGFGGTYSIGPLPPFRIDYVLVDTSFVVYNFDIIASNKNRSDHSPVVCEIGWKD
;
A
#
# COMPACT_ATOMS: atom_id res chain seq x y z
N MET A 1 3.67 -9.64 -4.35
CA MET A 1 3.67 -9.02 -3.00
C MET A 1 3.25 -7.57 -3.09
N SER A 2 2.41 -7.06 -2.15
CA SER A 2 2.20 -5.63 -1.92
C SER A 2 2.69 -5.27 -0.51
N TYR A 3 3.43 -4.18 -0.38
CA TYR A 3 4.04 -3.81 0.89
C TYR A 3 4.19 -2.29 1.03
N ASN A 4 3.42 -1.68 1.94
CA ASN A 4 3.71 -0.33 2.41
C ASN A 4 4.88 -0.41 3.41
N VAL A 5 6.03 0.13 3.02
CA VAL A 5 7.27 0.04 3.78
C VAL A 5 7.51 1.23 4.71
N ASN A 6 6.53 2.14 4.83
CA ASN A 6 6.63 3.31 5.70
C ASN A 6 8.02 3.97 5.61
N ASN A 7 8.46 4.29 4.41
CA ASN A 7 9.75 4.90 4.11
C ASN A 7 10.97 4.10 4.62
N PHE A 8 10.85 2.77 4.79
CA PHE A 8 11.85 1.91 5.43
C PHE A 8 12.22 2.37 6.83
N ASP A 9 11.24 2.87 7.58
CA ASP A 9 11.40 3.37 8.95
C ASP A 9 12.39 4.54 9.10
N LEU A 10 12.56 5.32 8.01
CA LEU A 10 13.51 6.44 7.94
C LEU A 10 13.32 7.46 9.07
N TYR A 11 12.07 7.69 9.49
CA TYR A 11 11.72 8.76 10.43
C TYR A 11 11.78 8.36 11.92
N ASN A 12 11.99 7.09 12.23
CA ASN A 12 12.21 6.67 13.62
C ASN A 12 13.57 7.08 14.18
N TRP A 13 14.21 8.05 13.55
CA TRP A 13 15.39 8.84 13.95
C TRP A 13 16.56 8.07 14.60
N ASN A 14 16.43 6.78 14.79
CA ASN A 14 17.46 5.93 15.37
C ASN A 14 18.50 5.45 14.33
N LYS A 15 18.50 6.05 13.11
CA LYS A 15 19.31 5.59 11.95
C LYS A 15 19.19 4.07 11.76
N ASN A 16 17.96 3.58 11.84
CA ASN A 16 17.73 2.17 12.06
C ASN A 16 17.75 1.42 10.73
N GLU A 17 18.96 1.24 10.21
CA GLU A 17 19.23 0.27 9.15
C GLU A 17 18.68 -1.12 9.49
N GLU A 18 18.50 -1.42 10.78
CA GLU A 18 17.97 -2.68 11.26
C GLU A 18 16.55 -2.94 10.78
N SER A 19 15.63 -1.95 10.90
CA SER A 19 14.26 -2.09 10.40
C SER A 19 14.24 -2.29 8.88
N ARG A 20 15.02 -1.47 8.15
CA ARG A 20 15.21 -1.63 6.70
C ARG A 20 15.72 -3.02 6.34
N ASN A 21 16.78 -3.48 7.01
CA ASN A 21 17.40 -4.77 6.73
C ASN A 21 16.43 -5.93 7.02
N LYS A 22 15.65 -5.86 8.10
CA LYS A 22 14.57 -6.83 8.41
C LYS A 22 13.48 -6.88 7.35
N MET A 23 13.11 -5.73 6.76
CA MET A 23 12.16 -5.68 5.64
C MET A 23 12.74 -6.37 4.40
N LEU A 24 14.01 -6.11 4.09
CA LEU A 24 14.71 -6.74 2.96
C LEU A 24 14.92 -8.25 3.17
N GLU A 25 15.19 -8.67 4.39
CA GLU A 25 15.27 -10.10 4.76
C GLU A 25 13.92 -10.81 4.61
N LEU A 26 12.82 -10.14 5.02
CA LEU A 26 11.47 -10.65 4.79
C LEU A 26 11.22 -10.84 3.30
N ILE A 27 11.48 -9.82 2.47
CA ILE A 27 11.31 -9.90 1.02
C ILE A 27 12.15 -11.04 0.42
N ARG A 28 13.39 -11.23 0.91
CA ARG A 28 14.24 -12.34 0.48
C ARG A 28 13.65 -13.69 0.86
N GLY A 29 13.06 -13.80 2.04
CA GLY A 29 12.44 -15.04 2.54
C GLY A 29 11.20 -15.44 1.75
N GLU A 30 10.33 -14.47 1.48
CA GLU A 30 9.09 -14.66 0.70
C GLU A 30 9.38 -14.84 -0.81
N ASN A 31 10.47 -14.27 -1.30
CA ASN A 31 10.96 -14.43 -2.65
C ASN A 31 9.93 -14.20 -3.77
N PRO A 32 9.10 -13.14 -3.72
CA PRO A 32 8.05 -12.91 -4.71
C PRO A 32 8.64 -12.54 -6.09
N ASP A 33 7.92 -12.84 -7.16
CA ASP A 33 8.34 -12.46 -8.52
C ASP A 33 8.16 -10.97 -8.81
N ILE A 34 7.13 -10.36 -8.21
CA ILE A 34 6.78 -8.97 -8.39
C ILE A 34 6.47 -8.34 -7.02
N ILE A 35 6.98 -7.13 -6.77
CA ILE A 35 6.73 -6.38 -5.55
C ILE A 35 6.18 -5.02 -5.89
N CYS A 36 5.03 -4.67 -5.31
CA CYS A 36 4.46 -3.33 -5.30
C CYS A 36 4.75 -2.68 -3.95
N PHE A 37 5.52 -1.62 -3.94
CA PHE A 37 5.82 -0.83 -2.75
C PHE A 37 4.99 0.44 -2.69
N GLN A 38 4.48 0.77 -1.51
CA GLN A 38 3.94 2.07 -1.17
C GLN A 38 4.84 2.69 -0.09
N ASP A 39 4.85 4.03 -0.03
CA ASP A 39 5.79 4.80 0.80
C ASP A 39 7.24 4.30 0.65
N PHE A 40 7.63 4.09 -0.59
CA PHE A 40 8.98 3.68 -0.94
C PHE A 40 9.93 4.87 -0.84
N TYR A 41 11.04 4.67 -0.14
CA TYR A 41 12.13 5.63 -0.05
C TYR A 41 13.42 5.03 -0.61
N THR A 42 14.19 5.84 -1.29
CA THR A 42 15.56 5.51 -1.72
C THR A 42 16.42 6.76 -1.74
N GLN A 43 17.68 6.60 -1.40
CA GLN A 43 18.68 7.67 -1.45
C GLN A 43 19.86 7.23 -2.29
N ASP A 44 20.25 8.06 -3.25
CA ASP A 44 21.42 7.81 -4.08
C ASP A 44 22.70 7.82 -3.23
N ASP A 45 23.66 6.97 -3.57
CA ASP A 45 24.99 6.89 -2.97
C ASP A 45 25.02 6.72 -1.44
N SER A 46 24.03 6.00 -0.88
CA SER A 46 23.95 5.75 0.55
C SER A 46 23.58 4.31 0.90
N VAL A 47 23.59 3.98 2.19
CA VAL A 47 23.09 2.68 2.69
C VAL A 47 21.60 2.48 2.39
N PHE A 48 20.84 3.58 2.17
CA PHE A 48 19.46 3.58 1.77
C PHE A 48 19.26 3.56 0.24
N ASN A 49 20.28 3.19 -0.55
CA ASN A 49 20.08 2.92 -1.97
C ASN A 49 19.30 1.62 -2.14
N ASN A 50 17.99 1.70 -1.87
CA ASN A 50 17.10 0.55 -1.88
C ASN A 50 16.88 -0.01 -3.30
N ILE A 51 17.01 0.84 -4.33
CA ILE A 51 16.97 0.38 -5.72
C ILE A 51 18.13 -0.57 -5.99
N SER A 52 19.36 -0.13 -5.69
CA SER A 52 20.56 -0.97 -5.89
C SER A 52 20.49 -2.28 -5.10
N GLU A 53 19.99 -2.22 -3.86
CA GLU A 53 19.83 -3.41 -3.02
C GLU A 53 18.87 -4.42 -3.63
N LEU A 54 17.68 -3.97 -4.07
CA LEU A 54 16.68 -4.83 -4.67
C LEU A 54 17.14 -5.39 -6.03
N GLN A 55 17.77 -4.57 -6.86
CA GLN A 55 18.24 -5.03 -8.16
C GLN A 55 19.42 -6.02 -8.04
N ASN A 56 20.45 -5.64 -7.29
CA ASN A 56 21.75 -6.36 -7.34
C ASN A 56 21.83 -7.51 -6.34
N LYS A 57 21.15 -7.40 -5.17
CA LYS A 57 21.23 -8.42 -4.12
C LYS A 57 20.01 -9.32 -4.03
N LEU A 58 18.82 -8.80 -4.46
CA LEU A 58 17.57 -9.55 -4.44
C LEU A 58 17.11 -10.00 -5.83
N ASN A 59 17.88 -9.67 -6.88
CA ASN A 59 17.66 -10.10 -8.26
C ASN A 59 16.30 -9.67 -8.85
N TYR A 60 16.00 -8.36 -8.73
CA TYR A 60 14.88 -7.72 -9.42
C TYR A 60 15.41 -6.79 -10.52
N PRO A 61 15.72 -7.30 -11.72
CA PRO A 61 16.38 -6.52 -12.76
C PRO A 61 15.51 -5.39 -13.33
N TYR A 62 14.19 -5.54 -13.26
CA TYR A 62 13.25 -4.55 -13.78
C TYR A 62 12.59 -3.81 -12.63
N PHE A 63 12.51 -2.48 -12.74
CA PHE A 63 11.78 -1.66 -11.79
C PHE A 63 11.21 -0.41 -12.43
N HIS A 64 10.17 0.14 -11.80
CA HIS A 64 9.66 1.49 -12.05
C HIS A 64 9.46 2.19 -10.70
N LEU A 65 9.92 3.43 -10.59
CA LEU A 65 9.71 4.31 -9.44
C LEU A 65 8.92 5.53 -9.89
N GLU A 66 7.67 5.63 -9.46
CA GLU A 66 6.85 6.83 -9.60
C GLU A 66 7.13 7.76 -8.42
N LYS A 67 7.94 8.79 -8.66
CA LYS A 67 8.36 9.74 -7.63
C LYS A 67 7.22 10.69 -7.27
N THR A 68 6.86 10.75 -5.99
CA THR A 68 5.93 11.74 -5.43
C THR A 68 6.66 12.96 -4.88
N LEU A 69 7.87 12.74 -4.35
CA LEU A 69 8.74 13.80 -3.82
C LEU A 69 10.20 13.50 -4.13
N THR A 70 10.96 14.54 -4.46
CA THR A 70 12.43 14.48 -4.52
C THR A 70 12.99 15.65 -3.73
N LEU A 71 13.92 15.39 -2.83
CA LEU A 71 14.65 16.39 -2.07
C LEU A 71 16.15 16.25 -2.33
N ARG A 72 16.87 17.40 -2.33
CA ARG A 72 18.33 17.45 -2.51
C ARG A 72 18.84 16.67 -3.74
N GLU A 73 17.96 16.43 -4.73
CA GLU A 73 18.23 15.64 -5.94
C GLU A 73 18.62 14.17 -5.70
N LYS A 74 18.74 13.75 -4.45
CA LYS A 74 19.23 12.42 -4.04
C LYS A 74 18.22 11.60 -3.25
N ASP A 75 17.30 12.27 -2.58
CA ASP A 75 16.29 11.63 -1.74
C ASP A 75 14.99 11.52 -2.51
N HIS A 76 14.51 10.31 -2.73
CA HIS A 76 13.32 10.04 -3.54
C HIS A 76 12.30 9.25 -2.75
N TRP A 77 11.06 9.74 -2.76
CA TRP A 77 9.89 9.08 -2.20
C TRP A 77 8.88 8.79 -3.29
N GLY A 78 8.12 7.72 -3.13
CA GLY A 78 7.06 7.41 -4.07
C GLY A 78 6.50 6.00 -3.96
N LEU A 79 5.99 5.53 -5.07
CA LEU A 79 5.55 4.16 -5.26
C LEU A 79 6.54 3.46 -6.19
N ALA A 80 6.85 2.19 -5.90
CA ALA A 80 7.75 1.44 -6.76
C ALA A 80 7.20 0.06 -7.09
N VAL A 81 7.51 -0.43 -8.28
CA VAL A 81 7.35 -1.83 -8.65
C VAL A 81 8.73 -2.39 -8.98
N PHE A 82 9.05 -3.53 -8.39
CA PHE A 82 10.21 -4.34 -8.73
C PHE A 82 9.75 -5.69 -9.27
N SER A 83 10.39 -6.17 -10.32
CA SER A 83 9.94 -7.36 -11.03
C SER A 83 11.12 -8.18 -11.57
N ARG A 84 10.94 -9.49 -11.60
CA ARG A 84 11.79 -10.42 -12.34
C ARG A 84 11.42 -10.49 -13.82
N TYR A 85 10.20 -10.03 -14.14
CA TYR A 85 9.68 -9.97 -15.50
C TYR A 85 9.83 -8.56 -16.08
N PRO A 86 9.96 -8.43 -17.41
CA PRO A 86 10.06 -7.13 -18.08
C PRO A 86 8.86 -6.22 -17.78
N LEU A 87 9.16 -4.96 -17.48
CA LEU A 87 8.19 -3.88 -17.28
C LEU A 87 8.22 -2.91 -18.47
N TYR A 88 7.05 -2.45 -18.89
CA TYR A 88 6.92 -1.48 -19.98
C TYR A 88 5.64 -0.64 -19.81
N ASN A 89 5.52 0.43 -20.59
CA ASN A 89 4.32 1.31 -20.58
C ASN A 89 3.88 1.78 -19.20
N ALA A 90 4.84 2.21 -18.37
CA ALA A 90 4.49 2.79 -17.07
C ALA A 90 3.85 4.17 -17.23
N HIS A 91 2.68 4.36 -16.62
CA HIS A 91 1.93 5.61 -16.66
C HIS A 91 1.41 6.00 -15.28
N LYS A 92 1.74 7.23 -14.87
CA LYS A 92 1.19 7.84 -13.66
C LYS A 92 -0.32 8.06 -13.79
N ILE A 93 -1.06 7.64 -12.77
CA ILE A 93 -2.47 8.01 -12.60
C ILE A 93 -2.53 9.28 -11.76
N LYS A 94 -2.95 10.39 -12.36
CA LYS A 94 -2.97 11.69 -11.70
C LYS A 94 -4.19 11.80 -10.78
N PHE A 95 -3.94 12.09 -9.52
CA PHE A 95 -4.95 12.48 -8.55
C PHE A 95 -4.98 13.99 -8.39
N ASN A 96 -6.17 14.57 -8.40
CA ASN A 96 -6.34 15.98 -8.09
C ASN A 96 -6.05 16.21 -6.60
N ASN A 97 -5.25 17.24 -6.29
CA ASN A 97 -4.97 17.66 -4.91
C ASN A 97 -4.31 16.61 -3.99
N SER A 98 -3.53 15.68 -4.54
CA SER A 98 -2.73 14.75 -3.75
C SER A 98 -1.24 15.07 -3.90
N LYS A 99 -0.53 15.16 -2.76
CA LYS A 99 0.90 15.52 -2.70
C LYS A 99 1.80 14.30 -2.53
N TYR A 100 1.40 13.35 -1.71
CA TYR A 100 2.21 12.20 -1.32
C TYR A 100 1.60 10.86 -1.73
N ASN A 101 0.27 10.82 -1.86
CA ASN A 101 -0.44 9.65 -2.32
C ASN A 101 -0.54 9.67 -3.84
N GLY A 102 -0.57 8.50 -4.45
CA GLY A 102 -0.57 8.37 -5.90
C GLY A 102 -0.94 6.98 -6.36
N ALA A 103 -1.00 6.82 -7.66
CA ALA A 103 -1.09 5.52 -8.31
C ALA A 103 -0.39 5.58 -9.66
N PHE A 104 0.06 4.45 -10.12
CA PHE A 104 0.50 4.27 -11.50
C PHE A 104 0.13 2.87 -11.99
N GLN A 105 0.08 2.74 -13.28
CA GLN A 105 -0.05 1.45 -13.95
C GLN A 105 1.23 1.14 -14.73
N VAL A 106 1.55 -0.14 -14.84
CA VAL A 106 2.67 -0.64 -15.63
C VAL A 106 2.28 -1.98 -16.25
N ASP A 107 2.69 -2.22 -17.48
CA ASP A 107 2.48 -3.49 -18.13
C ASP A 107 3.65 -4.44 -17.78
N VAL A 108 3.34 -5.68 -17.48
CA VAL A 108 4.29 -6.73 -17.10
C VAL A 108 4.17 -7.89 -18.09
N SER A 109 5.29 -8.34 -18.65
CA SER A 109 5.32 -9.51 -19.54
C SER A 109 5.70 -10.77 -18.77
N VAL A 110 4.71 -11.51 -18.30
CA VAL A 110 4.91 -12.77 -17.56
C VAL A 110 4.88 -13.92 -18.54
N HIS A 111 6.03 -14.57 -18.79
CA HIS A 111 6.15 -15.64 -19.79
C HIS A 111 5.53 -15.27 -21.15
N GLU A 112 5.90 -14.08 -21.66
CA GLU A 112 5.40 -13.49 -22.91
C GLU A 112 3.90 -13.13 -22.92
N ARG A 113 3.17 -13.38 -21.84
CA ARG A 113 1.77 -12.99 -21.68
C ARG A 113 1.65 -11.66 -20.90
N PRO A 114 1.04 -10.63 -21.49
CA PRO A 114 0.94 -9.34 -20.85
C PRO A 114 -0.16 -9.30 -19.79
N MET A 115 0.13 -8.62 -18.67
CA MET A 115 -0.86 -8.18 -17.70
C MET A 115 -0.62 -6.72 -17.33
N ARG A 116 -1.64 -6.01 -16.87
CA ARG A 116 -1.53 -4.64 -16.35
C ARG A 116 -1.57 -4.63 -14.84
N LEU A 117 -0.52 -4.12 -14.24
CA LEU A 117 -0.36 -3.99 -12.81
C LEU A 117 -0.61 -2.53 -12.40
N PHE A 118 -1.50 -2.32 -11.44
CA PHE A 118 -1.75 -1.05 -10.79
C PHE A 118 -1.10 -1.08 -9.39
N ASN A 119 -0.25 -0.11 -9.11
CA ASN A 119 0.26 0.13 -7.77
C ASN A 119 -0.39 1.39 -7.21
N VAL A 120 -1.12 1.24 -6.10
CA VAL A 120 -2.05 2.25 -5.58
C VAL A 120 -1.70 2.59 -4.14
N HIS A 121 -1.69 3.89 -3.82
CA HIS A 121 -1.66 4.40 -2.46
C HIS A 121 -2.67 5.54 -2.36
N LEU A 122 -3.86 5.24 -1.83
CA LEU A 122 -4.94 6.23 -1.70
C LEU A 122 -4.67 7.19 -0.54
N GLN A 123 -5.43 8.28 -0.53
CA GLN A 123 -5.31 9.35 0.48
C GLN A 123 -5.36 8.80 1.91
N SER A 124 -4.29 9.03 2.63
CA SER A 124 -4.20 8.76 4.07
C SER A 124 -5.08 9.72 4.88
N THR A 125 -5.61 9.24 6.01
CA THR A 125 -6.43 10.07 6.90
C THR A 125 -5.59 11.05 7.73
N HIS A 126 -4.28 10.83 7.86
CA HIS A 126 -3.35 11.68 8.64
C HIS A 126 -3.85 11.99 10.06
N LEU A 127 -4.29 10.96 10.79
CA LEU A 127 -4.60 11.13 12.22
C LEU A 127 -3.31 11.43 13.00
N ALA A 128 -3.29 12.53 13.73
CA ALA A 128 -2.16 12.88 14.58
C ALA A 128 -2.07 11.92 15.79
N PRO A 129 -0.89 11.77 16.42
CA PRO A 129 -0.74 10.94 17.63
C PRO A 129 -1.74 11.28 18.74
N ASP A 130 -2.14 12.54 18.85
CA ASP A 130 -3.13 12.98 19.84
C ASP A 130 -4.55 12.60 19.44
N ASP A 131 -4.89 12.59 18.14
CA ASP A 131 -6.17 12.04 17.65
C ASP A 131 -6.30 10.56 18.03
N LEU A 132 -5.21 9.79 17.84
CA LEU A 132 -5.18 8.35 18.17
C LEU A 132 -5.29 8.11 19.69
N LYS A 133 -4.61 8.90 20.51
CA LYS A 133 -4.76 8.85 21.97
C LYS A 133 -6.19 9.14 22.39
N TYR A 134 -6.83 10.09 21.71
CA TYR A 134 -8.21 10.46 21.98
C TYR A 134 -9.19 9.35 21.60
N VAL A 135 -9.05 8.76 20.41
CA VAL A 135 -9.86 7.59 19.98
C VAL A 135 -9.72 6.43 20.99
N LYS A 136 -8.49 6.18 21.46
CA LYS A 136 -8.23 5.17 22.50
C LYS A 136 -9.00 5.47 23.80
N LYS A 137 -8.97 6.72 24.30
CA LYS A 137 -9.67 7.13 25.51
C LYS A 137 -11.19 6.96 25.39
N ILE A 138 -11.78 7.26 24.23
CA ILE A 138 -13.20 7.01 23.98
C ILE A 138 -13.51 5.50 24.07
N GLY A 139 -12.66 4.65 23.50
CA GLY A 139 -12.85 3.20 23.54
C GLY A 139 -12.71 2.58 24.95
N GLU A 140 -11.91 3.19 25.83
CA GLU A 140 -11.68 2.72 27.20
C GLU A 140 -12.67 3.27 28.23
N ASN A 141 -13.27 4.45 27.99
CA ASN A 141 -14.13 5.15 28.95
C ASN A 141 -15.37 5.77 28.28
N ILE A 142 -16.42 4.98 28.15
CA ILE A 142 -17.74 5.43 27.62
C ILE A 142 -18.44 6.44 28.55
N GLU A 143 -18.00 6.62 29.82
CA GLU A 143 -18.64 7.44 30.84
C GLU A 143 -18.02 8.82 31.09
N GLN A 144 -17.12 9.34 30.24
CA GLN A 144 -16.50 10.66 30.48
C GLN A 144 -17.44 11.81 30.15
N LYS A 145 -17.51 12.75 31.10
CA LYS A 145 -18.30 14.00 31.02
C LYS A 145 -17.97 14.76 29.73
N GLU A 146 -19.01 15.09 28.99
CA GLU A 146 -18.97 15.95 27.81
C GLU A 146 -18.42 17.33 28.15
N THR A 147 -17.22 17.65 27.71
CA THR A 147 -16.61 18.98 27.80
C THR A 147 -16.53 19.61 26.42
N SER A 148 -16.41 20.93 26.32
CA SER A 148 -16.26 21.64 25.05
C SER A 148 -14.99 21.20 24.28
N GLU A 149 -13.90 20.87 24.98
CA GLU A 149 -12.67 20.31 24.40
C GLU A 149 -12.89 18.92 23.79
N HIS A 150 -13.75 18.11 24.40
CA HIS A 150 -14.16 16.80 23.90
C HIS A 150 -14.84 16.92 22.55
N TRP A 151 -15.82 17.80 22.41
CA TRP A 151 -16.52 18.03 21.15
C TRP A 151 -15.61 18.63 20.06
N GLY A 152 -14.67 19.51 20.43
CA GLY A 152 -13.68 20.07 19.52
C GLY A 152 -12.76 18.99 18.92
N SER A 153 -12.29 18.03 19.72
CA SER A 153 -11.44 16.92 19.25
C SER A 153 -12.21 15.95 18.35
N ILE A 154 -13.44 15.60 18.70
CA ILE A 154 -14.31 14.75 17.85
C ILE A 154 -14.56 15.43 16.51
N SER A 155 -14.97 16.70 16.51
CA SER A 155 -15.24 17.46 15.30
C SER A 155 -14.03 17.51 14.35
N SER A 156 -12.83 17.71 14.91
CA SER A 156 -11.58 17.71 14.13
C SER A 156 -11.30 16.34 13.49
N ILE A 157 -11.47 15.24 14.23
CA ILE A 157 -11.27 13.88 13.71
C ILE A 157 -12.29 13.57 12.63
N VAL A 158 -13.57 13.90 12.84
CA VAL A 158 -14.64 13.68 11.87
C VAL A 158 -14.35 14.45 10.56
N GLU A 159 -13.87 15.70 10.65
CA GLU A 159 -13.55 16.49 9.46
C GLU A 159 -12.35 15.92 8.69
N LYS A 160 -11.31 15.42 9.39
CA LYS A 160 -10.18 14.72 8.77
C LYS A 160 -10.65 13.46 8.04
N LEU A 161 -11.50 12.66 8.70
CA LEU A 161 -12.09 11.45 8.10
C LEU A 161 -12.92 11.80 6.86
N ARG A 162 -13.81 12.79 6.98
CA ARG A 162 -14.65 13.25 5.87
C ARG A 162 -13.81 13.66 4.66
N THR A 163 -12.83 14.54 4.88
CA THR A 163 -11.92 15.00 3.82
C THR A 163 -11.16 13.85 3.16
N ALA A 164 -10.68 12.89 3.96
CA ALA A 164 -9.99 11.72 3.43
C ALA A 164 -10.94 10.83 2.61
N TYR A 165 -12.16 10.58 3.07
CA TYR A 165 -13.17 9.80 2.33
C TYR A 165 -13.58 10.44 1.02
N GLU A 166 -13.81 11.77 0.99
CA GLU A 166 -14.11 12.53 -0.23
C GLU A 166 -12.99 12.34 -1.26
N LYS A 167 -11.73 12.56 -0.86
CA LYS A 167 -10.58 12.39 -1.76
C LYS A 167 -10.43 10.95 -2.26
N ARG A 168 -10.53 9.96 -1.36
CA ARG A 168 -10.44 8.55 -1.75
C ARG A 168 -11.54 8.14 -2.72
N SER A 169 -12.74 8.70 -2.56
CA SER A 169 -13.84 8.42 -3.47
C SER A 169 -13.56 8.90 -4.90
N GLU A 170 -13.00 10.11 -5.07
CA GLU A 170 -12.56 10.61 -6.37
C GLU A 170 -11.41 9.78 -6.95
N GLN A 171 -10.42 9.45 -6.13
CA GLN A 171 -9.27 8.63 -6.53
C GLN A 171 -9.71 7.23 -6.97
N ALA A 172 -10.64 6.61 -6.23
CA ALA A 172 -11.19 5.30 -6.56
C ALA A 172 -11.95 5.30 -7.89
N GLN A 173 -12.68 6.38 -8.20
CA GLN A 173 -13.35 6.53 -9.49
C GLN A 173 -12.33 6.56 -10.64
N ILE A 174 -11.27 7.37 -10.52
CA ILE A 174 -10.20 7.48 -11.53
C ILE A 174 -9.51 6.13 -11.76
N ILE A 175 -9.23 5.38 -10.69
CA ILE A 175 -8.62 4.05 -10.79
C ILE A 175 -9.56 3.07 -11.47
N ALA A 176 -10.84 3.03 -11.06
CA ALA A 176 -11.83 2.13 -11.66
C ALA A 176 -12.02 2.41 -13.16
N ASP A 177 -12.03 3.68 -13.56
CA ASP A 177 -12.10 4.07 -14.96
C ASP A 177 -10.83 3.62 -15.72
N SER A 178 -9.65 3.72 -15.10
CA SER A 178 -8.39 3.25 -15.69
C SER A 178 -8.37 1.72 -15.85
N ILE A 179 -8.91 0.99 -14.87
CA ILE A 179 -9.06 -0.47 -14.92
C ILE A 179 -9.97 -0.88 -16.08
N ALA A 180 -11.13 -0.22 -16.22
CA ALA A 180 -12.11 -0.52 -17.26
C ALA A 180 -11.57 -0.32 -18.68
N HIS A 181 -10.55 0.53 -18.86
CA HIS A 181 -9.89 0.78 -20.14
C HIS A 181 -8.61 -0.04 -20.35
N SER A 182 -8.32 -1.00 -19.48
CA SER A 182 -7.15 -1.86 -19.63
C SER A 182 -7.31 -2.82 -20.81
N PRO A 183 -6.33 -2.90 -21.74
CA PRO A 183 -6.36 -3.89 -22.81
C PRO A 183 -5.91 -5.29 -22.35
N TYR A 184 -5.44 -5.40 -21.10
CA TYR A 184 -4.90 -6.64 -20.53
C TYR A 184 -5.62 -6.98 -19.23
N SER A 185 -5.52 -8.24 -18.82
CA SER A 185 -5.96 -8.68 -17.49
C SER A 185 -5.25 -7.88 -16.41
N VAL A 186 -6.00 -7.49 -15.39
CA VAL A 186 -5.57 -6.51 -14.40
C VAL A 186 -5.21 -7.17 -13.07
N VAL A 187 -4.15 -6.67 -12.45
CA VAL A 187 -3.83 -6.87 -11.04
C VAL A 187 -3.71 -5.50 -10.37
N VAL A 188 -4.40 -5.30 -9.25
CA VAL A 188 -4.30 -4.08 -8.45
C VAL A 188 -3.69 -4.43 -7.10
N CYS A 189 -2.57 -3.81 -6.78
CA CYS A 189 -1.90 -3.93 -5.49
C CYS A 189 -1.86 -2.57 -4.81
N GLY A 190 -1.99 -2.54 -3.49
CA GLY A 190 -1.70 -1.31 -2.78
C GLY A 190 -2.42 -1.10 -1.47
N ASP A 191 -2.04 0.01 -0.85
CA ASP A 191 -2.65 0.56 0.34
C ASP A 191 -3.81 1.50 -0.05
N PHE A 192 -5.03 1.05 0.22
CA PHE A 192 -6.22 1.84 -0.06
C PHE A 192 -6.55 2.83 1.07
N ASN A 193 -5.85 2.76 2.20
CA ASN A 193 -6.15 3.56 3.39
C ASN A 193 -7.63 3.48 3.82
N ASP A 194 -8.32 2.42 3.43
CA ASP A 194 -9.75 2.23 3.60
C ASP A 194 -10.11 0.75 3.76
N THR A 195 -11.16 0.48 4.50
CA THR A 195 -11.59 -0.88 4.83
C THR A 195 -12.52 -1.49 3.76
N PRO A 196 -12.78 -2.84 3.77
CA PRO A 196 -13.60 -3.51 2.75
C PRO A 196 -15.06 -3.05 2.68
N VAL A 197 -15.56 -2.34 3.71
CA VAL A 197 -16.93 -1.80 3.72
C VAL A 197 -17.04 -0.44 3.03
N SER A 198 -15.90 0.17 2.66
CA SER A 198 -15.83 1.52 2.10
C SER A 198 -16.31 1.57 0.65
N TYR A 199 -16.66 2.80 0.22
CA TYR A 199 -16.95 3.08 -1.18
C TYR A 199 -15.72 2.84 -2.06
N SER A 200 -14.54 3.30 -1.62
CA SER A 200 -13.28 3.22 -2.36
C SER A 200 -12.91 1.78 -2.69
N TYR A 201 -12.97 0.90 -1.69
CA TYR A 201 -12.73 -0.53 -1.91
C TYR A 201 -13.73 -1.12 -2.89
N ARG A 202 -15.04 -0.91 -2.66
CA ARG A 202 -16.10 -1.47 -3.54
C ARG A 202 -15.96 -0.99 -4.98
N LYS A 203 -15.59 0.27 -5.17
CA LYS A 203 -15.46 0.87 -6.49
C LYS A 203 -14.30 0.28 -7.28
N ILE A 204 -13.15 0.05 -6.64
CA ILE A 204 -11.96 -0.51 -7.28
C ILE A 204 -12.09 -2.03 -7.43
N SER A 205 -12.63 -2.72 -6.42
CA SER A 205 -12.73 -4.18 -6.43
C SER A 205 -13.76 -4.74 -7.42
N HIS A 206 -14.70 -3.94 -7.88
CA HIS A 206 -15.64 -4.38 -8.90
C HIS A 206 -15.11 -4.06 -10.31
N PRO A 207 -14.89 -5.03 -11.20
CA PRO A 207 -15.31 -6.44 -11.19
C PRO A 207 -14.20 -7.48 -10.82
N LEU A 208 -13.21 -7.08 -10.06
CA LEU A 208 -12.06 -7.91 -9.71
C LEU A 208 -12.37 -8.91 -8.59
N GLN A 209 -11.54 -9.92 -8.44
CA GLN A 209 -11.52 -10.86 -7.32
C GLN A 209 -10.57 -10.31 -6.24
N ASP A 210 -11.00 -10.29 -4.99
CA ASP A 210 -10.12 -9.99 -3.85
C ASP A 210 -9.36 -11.27 -3.47
N GLY A 211 -8.03 -11.21 -3.53
CA GLY A 211 -7.17 -12.36 -3.22
C GLY A 211 -7.42 -12.91 -1.82
N PHE A 212 -7.60 -12.02 -0.81
CA PHE A 212 -7.91 -12.45 0.55
C PHE A 212 -9.27 -13.16 0.64
N LEU A 213 -10.29 -12.68 -0.06
CA LEU A 213 -11.60 -13.35 -0.05
C LEU A 213 -11.61 -14.66 -0.83
N SER A 214 -10.64 -14.86 -1.74
CA SER A 214 -10.49 -16.07 -2.52
C SER A 214 -9.80 -17.20 -1.74
N ASP A 215 -8.72 -16.88 -0.98
CA ASP A 215 -7.90 -17.91 -0.30
C ASP A 215 -7.32 -17.46 1.07
N GLY A 216 -7.61 -16.25 1.52
CA GLY A 216 -7.07 -15.73 2.78
C GLY A 216 -7.72 -16.35 4.02
N ILE A 217 -6.97 -16.44 5.11
CA ILE A 217 -7.43 -16.98 6.39
C ILE A 217 -7.44 -15.90 7.48
N GLY A 218 -8.43 -15.93 8.37
CA GLY A 218 -8.53 -15.08 9.56
C GLY A 218 -9.19 -13.73 9.28
N PHE A 219 -8.79 -12.69 10.04
CA PHE A 219 -9.43 -11.36 9.99
C PHE A 219 -8.86 -10.43 8.91
N GLY A 220 -7.77 -10.80 8.28
CA GLY A 220 -7.20 -10.05 7.17
C GLY A 220 -6.55 -8.71 7.55
N GLY A 221 -6.26 -8.45 8.81
CA GLY A 221 -5.68 -7.19 9.26
C GLY A 221 -4.26 -6.97 8.73
N THR A 222 -4.04 -5.87 8.01
CA THR A 222 -2.76 -5.52 7.42
C THR A 222 -2.10 -4.30 8.07
N TYR A 223 -2.85 -3.48 8.75
CA TYR A 223 -2.38 -2.23 9.38
C TYR A 223 -2.77 -2.18 10.85
N SER A 224 -1.81 -1.86 11.72
CA SER A 224 -1.99 -1.84 13.17
C SER A 224 -1.81 -0.45 13.76
N ILE A 225 -2.84 0.09 14.40
CA ILE A 225 -2.77 1.36 15.13
C ILE A 225 -2.92 1.09 16.64
N GLY A 226 -1.80 1.07 17.36
CA GLY A 226 -1.80 0.97 18.83
C GLY A 226 -2.63 -0.22 19.35
N PRO A 227 -3.60 -0.01 20.24
CA PRO A 227 -4.37 -1.09 20.85
C PRO A 227 -5.61 -1.53 20.04
N LEU A 228 -5.89 -0.89 18.90
CA LEU A 228 -7.02 -1.26 18.06
C LEU A 228 -6.75 -2.57 17.32
N PRO A 229 -7.81 -3.37 17.04
CA PRO A 229 -7.65 -4.50 16.14
C PRO A 229 -7.08 -4.06 14.80
N PRO A 230 -6.24 -4.89 14.15
CA PRO A 230 -5.69 -4.56 12.85
C PRO A 230 -6.79 -4.34 11.80
N PHE A 231 -6.62 -3.30 10.98
CA PHE A 231 -7.50 -3.03 9.85
C PHE A 231 -6.94 -3.65 8.57
N ARG A 232 -7.81 -4.15 7.71
CA ARG A 232 -7.41 -4.56 6.35
C ARG A 232 -7.56 -3.35 5.43
N ILE A 233 -6.44 -2.79 5.00
CA ILE A 233 -6.37 -1.63 4.11
C ILE A 233 -5.41 -1.84 2.95
N ASP A 234 -4.60 -2.90 2.98
CA ASP A 234 -3.74 -3.33 1.89
C ASP A 234 -4.40 -4.49 1.13
N TYR A 235 -4.38 -4.42 -0.19
CA TYR A 235 -5.12 -5.34 -1.05
C TYR A 235 -4.28 -5.84 -2.21
N VAL A 236 -4.61 -7.06 -2.66
CA VAL A 236 -4.29 -7.57 -3.99
C VAL A 236 -5.62 -8.02 -4.62
N LEU A 237 -6.03 -7.30 -5.66
CA LEU A 237 -7.24 -7.58 -6.43
C LEU A 237 -6.81 -8.04 -7.82
N VAL A 238 -7.46 -9.08 -8.34
CA VAL A 238 -7.06 -9.70 -9.61
C VAL A 238 -8.24 -9.85 -10.54
N ASP A 239 -7.99 -9.74 -11.84
CA ASP A 239 -8.97 -10.01 -12.88
C ASP A 239 -9.50 -11.45 -12.79
N THR A 240 -10.73 -11.67 -13.23
CA THR A 240 -11.38 -12.99 -13.22
C THR A 240 -10.72 -14.01 -14.15
N SER A 241 -9.81 -13.58 -15.02
CA SER A 241 -8.95 -14.46 -15.83
C SER A 241 -7.83 -15.15 -15.05
N PHE A 242 -7.61 -14.73 -13.79
CA PHE A 242 -6.65 -15.39 -12.90
C PHE A 242 -7.32 -16.36 -11.94
N VAL A 243 -6.55 -17.37 -11.52
CA VAL A 243 -6.81 -18.20 -10.34
C VAL A 243 -5.93 -17.68 -9.22
N VAL A 244 -6.48 -17.51 -8.03
CA VAL A 244 -5.71 -17.29 -6.79
C VAL A 244 -5.41 -18.67 -6.19
N TYR A 245 -4.13 -18.99 -6.04
CA TYR A 245 -3.68 -20.26 -5.45
C TYR A 245 -3.34 -20.15 -3.97
N ASN A 246 -2.86 -18.97 -3.55
CA ASN A 246 -2.52 -18.71 -2.17
C ASN A 246 -2.60 -17.22 -1.87
N PHE A 247 -3.02 -16.88 -0.65
CA PHE A 247 -3.00 -15.51 -0.14
C PHE A 247 -2.57 -15.50 1.32
N ASP A 248 -1.42 -14.84 1.61
CA ASP A 248 -0.87 -14.71 2.94
C ASP A 248 -0.69 -13.25 3.35
N ILE A 249 -0.98 -12.96 4.62
CA ILE A 249 -0.59 -11.73 5.30
C ILE A 249 0.57 -12.07 6.20
N ILE A 250 1.75 -11.55 5.85
CA ILE A 250 2.96 -11.86 6.59
C ILE A 250 3.02 -10.98 7.83
N ALA A 251 2.93 -11.59 9.00
CA ALA A 251 2.93 -10.86 10.26
C ALA A 251 4.13 -9.91 10.37
N SER A 252 3.85 -8.62 10.47
CA SER A 252 4.88 -7.60 10.72
C SER A 252 5.21 -7.58 12.21
N ASN A 253 6.46 -7.82 12.55
CA ASN A 253 6.96 -7.57 13.89
C ASN A 253 7.18 -6.05 14.08
N LYS A 254 7.09 -5.56 15.32
CA LYS A 254 7.21 -4.14 15.69
C LYS A 254 8.48 -3.40 15.20
N ASN A 255 9.45 -4.11 14.63
CA ASN A 255 10.71 -3.56 14.12
C ASN A 255 10.77 -3.55 12.59
N ARG A 256 9.63 -3.51 11.90
CA ARG A 256 9.52 -3.43 10.45
C ARG A 256 8.61 -2.25 10.09
N SER A 257 7.66 -2.41 9.20
CA SER A 257 6.60 -1.44 8.94
C SER A 257 5.45 -1.59 9.94
N ASP A 258 4.62 -0.54 10.10
CA ASP A 258 3.30 -0.60 10.75
C ASP A 258 2.27 -1.32 9.86
N HIS A 259 2.62 -1.58 8.59
CA HIS A 259 1.88 -2.45 7.69
C HIS A 259 2.48 -3.86 7.63
N SER A 260 1.62 -4.85 7.48
CA SER A 260 1.96 -6.23 7.15
C SER A 260 1.91 -6.42 5.65
N PRO A 261 2.99 -6.92 5.00
CA PRO A 261 2.94 -7.19 3.58
C PRO A 261 1.95 -8.30 3.26
N VAL A 262 1.31 -8.19 2.10
CA VAL A 262 0.43 -9.21 1.55
C VAL A 262 1.09 -9.90 0.37
N VAL A 263 1.02 -11.22 0.35
CA VAL A 263 1.54 -12.07 -0.73
C VAL A 263 0.36 -12.79 -1.37
N CYS A 264 0.29 -12.77 -2.68
CA CYS A 264 -0.75 -13.47 -3.44
C CYS A 264 -0.10 -14.24 -4.57
N GLU A 265 -0.33 -15.55 -4.62
CA GLU A 265 0.09 -16.39 -5.72
C GLU A 265 -1.06 -16.54 -6.71
N ILE A 266 -0.80 -16.17 -7.95
CA ILE A 266 -1.80 -16.18 -9.02
C ILE A 266 -1.27 -16.87 -10.27
N GLY A 267 -2.16 -17.47 -11.01
CA GLY A 267 -1.88 -18.00 -12.34
C GLY A 267 -3.02 -17.71 -13.30
N TRP A 268 -2.75 -17.80 -14.58
CA TRP A 268 -3.77 -17.68 -15.61
C TRP A 268 -4.74 -18.87 -15.56
N LYS A 269 -6.02 -18.60 -15.77
CA LYS A 269 -6.98 -19.67 -16.11
C LYS A 269 -6.65 -20.21 -17.48
N ASP A 270 -6.79 -21.53 -17.64
CA ASP A 270 -6.66 -22.22 -18.93
C ASP A 270 -7.73 -21.78 -19.93
#